data_fb8c3acb7353feee6b4564b2aa85c570
#
_entry.id   fb8c3acb7353feee6b4564b2aa85c570
#
_cell.length_a   1.000
_cell.length_b   1.000
_cell.length_c   1.000
_cell.angle_alpha   90.00
_cell.angle_beta   90.00
_cell.angle_gamma   90.00
#
_symmetry.space_group_name_H-M   'P 1'
#
loop_
_entity.id
_entity.type
_entity.pdbx_description
1 polymer ?
#
loop_
_entity_poly.entity_id
_entity_poly.type
_entity_poly.pdbx_seq_one_letter_code
_entity_poly.pdbx_strand_id
1 'polypeptide(L)'
;MSKLLVETNEGVRTLIFNRPETKNAFDAELWSLFRDALNSASDDSDISSVVVTGSSNTFSSGVDLSSMMGDGGAEYEEPFETCIDALINFKKPLIGAVEGAAVGGGATILLHFDAVFIAPNAKVKYPFSDLGLAPEVGSSFLLFQSLGYQQAAQLLFESQPIDGNRYYELGLAKYVGEDFLDEANKYAHMLKEQSLSSIMETKAILKAFMQKDLAKSRSMETLAMKKLFGSEDNIKAVEKFFARNKK
;
A
#
# COMPACT_ATOMS: atom_id res chain seq x y z
N MET A 1 22.90 1.36 -2.35
CA MET A 1 22.20 0.28 -1.62
C MET A 1 20.93 -0.04 -2.37
N SER A 2 20.42 -1.27 -2.32
CA SER A 2 19.16 -1.63 -2.96
C SER A 2 18.00 -0.86 -2.33
N LYS A 3 17.05 -0.38 -3.16
CA LYS A 3 15.84 0.32 -2.70
C LYS A 3 14.80 -0.61 -2.06
N LEU A 4 14.92 -1.92 -2.30
CA LEU A 4 14.16 -2.98 -1.66
C LEU A 4 15.13 -4.02 -1.10
N LEU A 5 15.04 -4.30 0.19
CA LEU A 5 15.76 -5.43 0.79
C LEU A 5 14.82 -6.63 0.83
N VAL A 6 15.39 -7.81 0.60
CA VAL A 6 14.65 -9.08 0.59
C VAL A 6 15.36 -10.03 1.54
N GLU A 7 14.66 -10.47 2.56
CA GLU A 7 15.14 -11.44 3.54
C GLU A 7 14.20 -12.64 3.53
N THR A 8 14.74 -13.83 3.77
CA THR A 8 13.91 -15.04 3.86
C THR A 8 14.33 -15.83 5.09
N ASN A 9 13.37 -16.12 5.93
CA ASN A 9 13.55 -16.94 7.10
C ASN A 9 12.46 -18.00 7.18
N GLU A 10 12.87 -19.29 7.15
CA GLU A 10 11.96 -20.43 7.29
C GLU A 10 10.67 -20.36 6.43
N GLY A 11 10.80 -19.93 5.17
CA GLY A 11 9.69 -19.86 4.23
C GLY A 11 8.81 -18.58 4.36
N VAL A 12 9.15 -17.68 5.25
CA VAL A 12 8.58 -16.32 5.32
C VAL A 12 9.55 -15.37 4.62
N ARG A 13 9.07 -14.66 3.60
CA ARG A 13 9.86 -13.64 2.90
C ARG A 13 9.48 -12.25 3.40
N THR A 14 10.48 -11.51 3.89
CA THR A 14 10.31 -10.13 4.32
C THR A 14 10.82 -9.19 3.22
N LEU A 15 9.97 -8.26 2.79
CA LEU A 15 10.26 -7.20 1.84
C LEU A 15 10.33 -5.88 2.59
N ILE A 16 11.48 -5.19 2.54
CA ILE A 16 11.72 -3.97 3.29
C ILE A 16 11.95 -2.81 2.31
N PHE A 17 11.04 -1.86 2.25
CA PHE A 17 11.26 -0.62 1.49
C PHE A 17 12.43 0.14 2.10
N ASN A 18 13.45 0.44 1.30
CA ASN A 18 14.74 0.94 1.78
C ASN A 18 15.22 2.17 0.98
N ARG A 19 14.44 3.24 1.05
CA ARG A 19 14.77 4.58 0.56
C ARG A 19 14.58 5.61 1.68
N PRO A 20 15.33 5.51 2.79
CA PRO A 20 15.11 6.36 3.98
C PRO A 20 15.23 7.85 3.69
N GLU A 21 16.08 8.24 2.73
CA GLU A 21 16.28 9.63 2.29
C GLU A 21 15.01 10.28 1.71
N THR A 22 14.10 9.49 1.16
CA THR A 22 12.80 9.93 0.64
C THR A 22 11.63 9.40 1.47
N LYS A 23 11.89 8.91 2.69
CA LYS A 23 10.88 8.26 3.55
C LYS A 23 10.19 7.08 2.83
N ASN A 24 10.98 6.26 2.16
CA ASN A 24 10.53 5.09 1.40
C ASN A 24 9.47 5.43 0.34
N ALA A 25 9.58 6.61 -0.31
CA ALA A 25 8.73 6.97 -1.43
C ALA A 25 8.95 6.04 -2.63
N PHE A 26 7.89 5.74 -3.35
CA PHE A 26 7.92 4.89 -4.54
C PHE A 26 8.29 5.70 -5.77
N ASP A 27 9.45 5.40 -6.35
CA ASP A 27 9.79 5.73 -7.73
C ASP A 27 9.55 4.52 -8.65
N ALA A 28 9.78 4.67 -9.95
CA ALA A 28 9.59 3.60 -10.94
C ALA A 28 10.42 2.35 -10.62
N GLU A 29 11.65 2.53 -10.12
CA GLU A 29 12.53 1.41 -9.75
C GLU A 29 12.00 0.65 -8.52
N LEU A 30 11.55 1.34 -7.47
CA LEU A 30 11.00 0.67 -6.29
C LEU A 30 9.70 -0.07 -6.61
N TRP A 31 8.82 0.48 -7.48
CA TRP A 31 7.65 -0.23 -7.98
C TRP A 31 8.05 -1.51 -8.72
N SER A 32 9.03 -1.43 -9.62
CA SER A 32 9.53 -2.61 -10.37
C SER A 32 10.12 -3.67 -9.45
N LEU A 33 10.95 -3.26 -8.48
CA LEU A 33 11.56 -4.18 -7.51
C LEU A 33 10.49 -4.86 -6.63
N PHE A 34 9.47 -4.12 -6.21
CA PHE A 34 8.39 -4.67 -5.39
C PHE A 34 7.55 -5.67 -6.21
N ARG A 35 7.17 -5.32 -7.45
CA ARG A 35 6.53 -6.24 -8.40
C ARG A 35 7.31 -7.54 -8.56
N ASP A 36 8.60 -7.43 -8.84
CA ASP A 36 9.46 -8.59 -9.14
C ASP A 36 9.63 -9.48 -7.90
N ALA A 37 9.72 -8.87 -6.71
CA ALA A 37 9.77 -9.59 -5.44
C ALA A 37 8.46 -10.34 -5.13
N LEU A 38 7.29 -9.73 -5.42
CA LEU A 38 5.99 -10.39 -5.29
C LEU A 38 5.86 -11.56 -6.25
N ASN A 39 6.21 -11.36 -7.54
CA ASN A 39 6.16 -12.42 -8.54
C ASN A 39 7.11 -13.57 -8.17
N SER A 40 8.36 -13.27 -7.80
CA SER A 40 9.30 -14.26 -7.32
C SER A 40 8.79 -15.04 -6.11
N ALA A 41 8.17 -14.37 -5.13
CA ALA A 41 7.58 -15.04 -3.98
C ALA A 41 6.37 -15.90 -4.35
N SER A 42 5.59 -15.47 -5.35
CA SER A 42 4.43 -16.22 -5.85
C SER A 42 4.84 -17.56 -6.46
N ASP A 43 5.95 -17.57 -7.22
CA ASP A 43 6.42 -18.73 -7.98
C ASP A 43 7.30 -19.66 -7.15
N ASP A 44 7.89 -19.20 -6.06
CA ASP A 44 8.81 -19.95 -5.20
C ASP A 44 8.04 -20.86 -4.25
N SER A 45 8.13 -22.19 -4.45
CA SER A 45 7.43 -23.20 -3.62
C SER A 45 7.88 -23.20 -2.16
N ASP A 46 9.07 -22.70 -1.85
CA ASP A 46 9.62 -22.65 -0.50
C ASP A 46 9.09 -21.48 0.32
N ILE A 47 8.40 -20.53 -0.34
CA ILE A 47 7.80 -19.36 0.32
C ILE A 47 6.33 -19.66 0.64
N SER A 48 5.96 -19.53 1.90
CA SER A 48 4.59 -19.70 2.39
C SER A 48 3.83 -18.37 2.56
N SER A 49 4.52 -17.28 2.84
CA SER A 49 3.93 -15.95 3.06
C SER A 49 4.94 -14.83 2.84
N VAL A 50 4.44 -13.61 2.68
CA VAL A 50 5.25 -12.40 2.52
C VAL A 50 4.87 -11.39 3.60
N VAL A 51 5.88 -10.84 4.30
CA VAL A 51 5.75 -9.68 5.20
C VAL A 51 6.35 -8.47 4.51
N VAL A 52 5.65 -7.34 4.51
CA VAL A 52 6.12 -6.09 3.91
C VAL A 52 6.24 -5.03 5.00
N THR A 53 7.38 -4.37 5.07
CA THR A 53 7.64 -3.28 6.03
C THR A 53 8.51 -2.20 5.40
N GLY A 54 8.76 -1.11 6.13
CA GLY A 54 9.66 -0.05 5.72
C GLY A 54 10.86 0.08 6.64
N SER A 55 11.93 0.66 6.14
CA SER A 55 13.13 0.99 6.93
C SER A 55 13.00 2.34 7.63
N SER A 56 13.85 2.57 8.64
CA SER A 56 14.01 3.89 9.29
C SER A 56 12.71 4.47 9.85
N ASN A 57 11.94 3.63 10.55
CA ASN A 57 10.71 4.01 11.26
C ASN A 57 9.66 4.68 10.34
N THR A 58 9.60 4.23 9.09
CA THR A 58 8.63 4.74 8.10
C THR A 58 8.25 3.62 7.14
N PHE A 59 6.97 3.37 7.00
CA PHE A 59 6.50 2.40 6.00
C PHE A 59 6.72 2.95 4.59
N SER A 60 6.00 4.00 4.20
CA SER A 60 6.20 4.70 2.93
C SER A 60 5.46 6.05 2.91
N SER A 61 6.08 7.08 2.39
CA SER A 61 5.46 8.38 2.12
C SER A 61 4.63 8.40 0.82
N GLY A 62 4.49 7.26 0.14
CA GLY A 62 3.72 7.13 -1.09
C GLY A 62 4.53 7.41 -2.34
N VAL A 63 3.89 7.95 -3.36
CA VAL A 63 4.51 8.24 -4.66
C VAL A 63 5.58 9.32 -4.51
N ASP A 64 6.74 9.10 -5.11
CA ASP A 64 7.78 10.11 -5.23
C ASP A 64 7.36 11.17 -6.26
N LEU A 65 6.77 12.26 -5.77
CA LEU A 65 6.25 13.35 -6.62
C LEU A 65 7.34 13.96 -7.51
N SER A 66 8.61 13.90 -7.11
CA SER A 66 9.72 14.40 -7.90
C SER A 66 9.96 13.53 -9.16
N SER A 67 9.70 12.24 -9.07
CA SER A 67 9.82 11.31 -10.21
C SER A 67 8.66 11.39 -11.20
N MET A 68 7.56 12.05 -10.83
CA MET A 68 6.40 12.26 -11.72
C MET A 68 6.47 13.59 -12.47
N MET A 69 7.41 14.49 -12.13
CA MET A 69 7.54 15.80 -12.76
C MET A 69 8.38 15.71 -14.03
N GLY A 70 7.98 16.41 -15.09
CA GLY A 70 8.67 16.42 -16.40
C GLY A 70 8.46 15.13 -17.19
N ASP A 71 9.48 14.66 -17.90
CA ASP A 71 9.43 13.45 -18.75
C ASP A 71 9.33 12.14 -17.92
N GLY A 72 9.57 12.20 -16.63
CA GLY A 72 9.53 11.03 -15.71
C GLY A 72 8.14 10.42 -15.54
N GLY A 73 7.06 11.14 -15.84
CA GLY A 73 5.70 10.62 -15.69
C GLY A 73 5.40 9.42 -16.59
N ALA A 74 5.93 9.40 -17.81
CA ALA A 74 5.75 8.28 -18.74
C ALA A 74 6.52 7.02 -18.31
N GLU A 75 7.68 7.17 -17.70
CA GLU A 75 8.51 6.07 -17.19
C GLU A 75 7.93 5.47 -15.89
N TYR A 76 7.06 6.20 -15.20
CA TYR A 76 6.46 5.81 -13.94
C TYR A 76 5.20 4.94 -14.11
N GLU A 77 4.37 5.18 -15.14
CA GLU A 77 3.03 4.60 -15.28
C GLU A 77 3.07 3.06 -15.39
N GLU A 78 3.94 2.52 -16.24
CA GLU A 78 4.03 1.06 -16.47
C GLU A 78 4.53 0.31 -15.22
N PRO A 79 5.63 0.69 -14.55
CA PRO A 79 6.05 0.07 -13.29
C PRO A 79 4.99 0.11 -12.19
N PHE A 80 4.29 1.23 -12.05
CA PHE A 80 3.19 1.38 -11.10
C PHE A 80 2.05 0.41 -11.38
N GLU A 81 1.45 0.46 -12.59
CA GLU A 81 0.30 -0.36 -12.94
C GLU A 81 0.61 -1.87 -12.85
N THR A 82 1.78 -2.28 -13.36
CA THR A 82 2.18 -3.70 -13.31
C THR A 82 2.46 -4.18 -11.88
N CYS A 83 2.96 -3.31 -11.01
CA CYS A 83 3.13 -3.63 -9.59
C CYS A 83 1.78 -3.77 -8.88
N ILE A 84 0.82 -2.89 -9.17
CA ILE A 84 -0.53 -2.99 -8.60
C ILE A 84 -1.23 -4.27 -9.09
N ASP A 85 -1.03 -4.64 -10.34
CA ASP A 85 -1.57 -5.92 -10.86
C ASP A 85 -0.93 -7.12 -10.16
N ALA A 86 0.38 -7.13 -9.92
CA ALA A 86 1.05 -8.18 -9.14
C ALA A 86 0.52 -8.26 -7.70
N LEU A 87 0.29 -7.12 -7.06
CA LEU A 87 -0.26 -7.02 -5.71
C LEU A 87 -1.69 -7.57 -5.64
N ILE A 88 -2.55 -7.17 -6.58
CA ILE A 88 -3.94 -7.65 -6.66
C ILE A 88 -3.99 -9.15 -6.92
N ASN A 89 -3.09 -9.68 -7.77
CA ASN A 89 -3.07 -11.08 -8.15
C ASN A 89 -2.22 -11.97 -7.23
N PHE A 90 -1.58 -11.41 -6.21
CA PHE A 90 -0.73 -12.17 -5.29
C PHE A 90 -1.54 -13.23 -4.54
N LYS A 91 -1.12 -14.50 -4.63
CA LYS A 91 -1.91 -15.67 -4.20
C LYS A 91 -1.66 -16.08 -2.75
N LYS A 92 -0.41 -15.92 -2.25
CA LYS A 92 -0.03 -16.33 -0.91
C LYS A 92 -0.43 -15.29 0.13
N PRO A 93 -0.40 -15.58 1.44
CA PRO A 93 -0.60 -14.57 2.48
C PRO A 93 0.35 -13.38 2.32
N LEU A 94 -0.20 -12.18 2.35
CA LEU A 94 0.51 -10.91 2.27
C LEU A 94 0.19 -10.08 3.52
N ILE A 95 1.21 -9.77 4.30
CA ILE A 95 1.08 -9.20 5.63
C ILE A 95 1.83 -7.87 5.66
N GLY A 96 1.20 -6.81 6.17
CA GLY A 96 1.84 -5.53 6.39
C GLY A 96 2.32 -5.39 7.84
N ALA A 97 3.56 -4.92 8.01
CA ALA A 97 4.09 -4.49 9.30
C ALA A 97 4.43 -2.99 9.20
N VAL A 98 3.60 -2.15 9.81
CA VAL A 98 3.53 -0.71 9.51
C VAL A 98 3.97 0.13 10.70
N GLU A 99 4.99 0.95 10.48
CA GLU A 99 5.48 1.95 11.44
C GLU A 99 5.60 3.32 10.77
N GLY A 100 5.42 4.39 11.54
CA GLY A 100 5.58 5.75 11.07
C GLY A 100 4.59 6.11 9.96
N ALA A 101 5.06 6.74 8.88
CA ALA A 101 4.19 7.20 7.82
C ALA A 101 3.80 6.09 6.83
N ALA A 102 2.50 5.97 6.54
CA ALA A 102 1.92 5.25 5.41
C ALA A 102 0.97 6.20 4.67
N VAL A 103 1.42 6.79 3.57
CA VAL A 103 0.73 7.92 2.93
C VAL A 103 0.50 7.65 1.43
N GLY A 104 -0.64 8.05 0.89
CA GLY A 104 -0.95 7.89 -0.54
C GLY A 104 -0.79 6.45 -1.00
N GLY A 105 0.05 6.19 -2.00
CA GLY A 105 0.38 4.82 -2.46
C GLY A 105 0.83 3.89 -1.33
N GLY A 106 1.55 4.41 -0.32
CA GLY A 106 1.93 3.64 0.86
C GLY A 106 0.75 3.23 1.76
N ALA A 107 -0.33 4.02 1.77
CA ALA A 107 -1.55 3.69 2.49
C ALA A 107 -2.50 2.81 1.65
N THR A 108 -2.61 3.08 0.34
CA THR A 108 -3.55 2.38 -0.53
C THR A 108 -3.17 0.92 -0.76
N ILE A 109 -1.85 0.60 -0.84
CA ILE A 109 -1.41 -0.79 -0.95
C ILE A 109 -1.78 -1.64 0.26
N LEU A 110 -1.89 -1.05 1.47
CA LEU A 110 -2.29 -1.78 2.69
C LEU A 110 -3.69 -2.39 2.57
N LEU A 111 -4.57 -1.80 1.76
CA LEU A 111 -5.93 -2.30 1.53
C LEU A 111 -5.97 -3.62 0.74
N HIS A 112 -4.87 -4.01 0.13
CA HIS A 112 -4.71 -5.28 -0.58
C HIS A 112 -4.03 -6.37 0.26
N PHE A 113 -3.58 -6.04 1.47
CA PHE A 113 -2.93 -6.99 2.36
C PHE A 113 -3.98 -7.82 3.11
N ASP A 114 -3.64 -9.08 3.37
CA ASP A 114 -4.55 -10.01 4.07
C ASP A 114 -4.60 -9.73 5.58
N ALA A 115 -3.54 -9.14 6.11
CA ALA A 115 -3.48 -8.67 7.50
C ALA A 115 -2.51 -7.50 7.63
N VAL A 116 -2.84 -6.52 8.47
CA VAL A 116 -1.96 -5.39 8.80
C VAL A 116 -1.71 -5.38 10.30
N PHE A 117 -0.44 -5.31 10.66
CA PHE A 117 0.08 -5.12 12.02
C PHE A 117 0.68 -3.73 12.09
N ILE A 118 0.29 -2.91 13.04
CA ILE A 118 0.60 -1.48 12.99
C ILE A 118 1.05 -0.95 14.35
N ALA A 119 2.08 -0.08 14.34
CA ALA A 119 2.50 0.65 15.52
C ALA A 119 1.42 1.67 15.94
N PRO A 120 1.16 1.89 17.25
CA PRO A 120 0.13 2.83 17.71
C PRO A 120 0.30 4.25 17.19
N ASN A 121 1.56 4.69 17.06
CA ASN A 121 1.93 6.04 16.61
C ASN A 121 2.06 6.18 15.09
N ALA A 122 1.87 5.12 14.31
CA ALA A 122 1.87 5.18 12.86
C ALA A 122 0.85 6.22 12.36
N LYS A 123 1.11 6.78 11.18
CA LYS A 123 0.24 7.78 10.54
C LYS A 123 -0.16 7.32 9.16
N VAL A 124 -1.42 6.87 9.05
CA VAL A 124 -2.01 6.46 7.78
C VAL A 124 -2.80 7.63 7.20
N LYS A 125 -2.53 7.99 5.94
CA LYS A 125 -3.17 9.13 5.29
C LYS A 125 -3.48 8.84 3.82
N TYR A 126 -4.69 9.23 3.40
CA TYR A 126 -5.16 9.21 2.01
C TYR A 126 -5.24 10.67 1.48
N PRO A 127 -4.14 11.26 0.95
CA PRO A 127 -4.00 12.71 0.76
C PRO A 127 -4.63 13.24 -0.55
N PHE A 128 -5.56 12.52 -1.15
CA PHE A 128 -6.03 12.82 -2.51
C PHE A 128 -6.68 14.19 -2.63
N SER A 129 -7.62 14.55 -1.73
CA SER A 129 -8.27 15.87 -1.74
C SER A 129 -7.29 16.99 -1.38
N ASP A 130 -6.30 16.74 -0.49
CA ASP A 130 -5.23 17.70 -0.18
C ASP A 130 -4.36 18.03 -1.39
N LEU A 131 -4.26 17.11 -2.35
CA LEU A 131 -3.47 17.25 -3.57
C LEU A 131 -4.33 17.60 -4.79
N GLY A 132 -5.66 17.74 -4.64
CA GLY A 132 -6.58 17.98 -5.74
C GLY A 132 -6.63 16.81 -6.72
N LEU A 133 -6.46 15.57 -6.24
CA LEU A 133 -6.43 14.34 -7.00
C LEU A 133 -7.60 13.41 -6.64
N ALA A 134 -7.83 12.40 -7.47
CA ALA A 134 -8.73 11.30 -7.19
C ALA A 134 -8.00 10.16 -6.44
N PRO A 135 -8.73 9.28 -5.71
CA PRO A 135 -8.17 8.03 -5.20
C PRO A 135 -7.57 7.16 -6.29
N GLU A 136 -6.68 6.24 -5.90
CA GLU A 136 -5.98 5.30 -6.78
C GLU A 136 -5.94 3.89 -6.16
N VAL A 137 -5.42 2.91 -6.92
CA VAL A 137 -5.16 1.54 -6.44
C VAL A 137 -6.44 0.79 -6.01
N GLY A 138 -7.61 1.24 -6.45
CA GLY A 138 -8.90 0.68 -6.03
C GLY A 138 -9.33 1.09 -4.62
N SER A 139 -8.65 2.07 -4.01
CA SER A 139 -8.88 2.48 -2.63
C SER A 139 -10.28 3.03 -2.40
N SER A 140 -10.91 3.67 -3.40
CA SER A 140 -12.29 4.16 -3.29
C SER A 140 -13.29 3.01 -3.07
N PHE A 141 -13.09 1.87 -3.73
CA PHE A 141 -13.92 0.68 -3.54
C PHE A 141 -13.55 -0.07 -2.27
N LEU A 142 -12.26 -0.31 -2.02
CA LEU A 142 -11.81 -1.11 -0.88
C LEU A 142 -12.15 -0.47 0.47
N LEU A 143 -11.98 0.85 0.60
CA LEU A 143 -12.42 1.58 1.79
C LEU A 143 -13.94 1.55 1.94
N PHE A 144 -14.68 1.79 0.85
CA PHE A 144 -16.14 1.71 0.87
C PHE A 144 -16.63 0.34 1.31
N GLN A 145 -16.03 -0.74 0.78
CA GLN A 145 -16.40 -2.10 1.12
C GLN A 145 -16.09 -2.45 2.59
N SER A 146 -14.93 -2.01 3.08
CA SER A 146 -14.50 -2.34 4.44
C SER A 146 -15.21 -1.50 5.51
N LEU A 147 -15.54 -0.24 5.22
CA LEU A 147 -15.97 0.75 6.21
C LEU A 147 -17.40 1.28 5.99
N GLY A 148 -17.97 1.04 4.81
CA GLY A 148 -19.19 1.72 4.35
C GLY A 148 -18.93 3.15 3.88
N TYR A 149 -19.95 3.75 3.24
CA TYR A 149 -19.80 5.03 2.53
C TYR A 149 -19.31 6.18 3.41
N GLN A 150 -19.91 6.37 4.58
CA GLN A 150 -19.64 7.56 5.40
C GLN A 150 -18.19 7.59 5.93
N GLN A 151 -17.70 6.48 6.44
CA GLN A 151 -16.33 6.40 6.95
C GLN A 151 -15.29 6.49 5.81
N ALA A 152 -15.54 5.83 4.69
CA ALA A 152 -14.68 5.91 3.51
C ALA A 152 -14.65 7.36 2.97
N ALA A 153 -15.80 8.03 2.85
CA ALA A 153 -15.90 9.41 2.43
C ALA A 153 -15.14 10.34 3.37
N GLN A 154 -15.27 10.15 4.68
CA GLN A 154 -14.55 10.95 5.67
C GLN A 154 -13.04 10.85 5.47
N LEU A 155 -12.48 9.63 5.39
CA LEU A 155 -11.04 9.42 5.19
C LEU A 155 -10.53 10.05 3.88
N LEU A 156 -11.28 9.88 2.78
CA LEU A 156 -10.88 10.36 1.46
C LEU A 156 -11.08 11.87 1.28
N PHE A 157 -12.12 12.47 1.88
CA PHE A 157 -12.43 13.89 1.71
C PHE A 157 -11.62 14.77 2.66
N GLU A 158 -11.45 14.34 3.92
CA GLU A 158 -10.74 15.14 4.92
C GLU A 158 -9.23 15.09 4.74
N SER A 159 -8.69 14.01 4.15
CA SER A 159 -7.25 13.80 3.98
C SER A 159 -6.43 14.00 5.28
N GLN A 160 -7.06 13.77 6.43
CA GLN A 160 -6.38 13.85 7.71
C GLN A 160 -5.66 12.54 8.04
N PRO A 161 -4.46 12.59 8.61
CA PRO A 161 -3.79 11.38 9.09
C PRO A 161 -4.56 10.79 10.27
N ILE A 162 -4.76 9.46 10.25
CA ILE A 162 -5.24 8.71 11.40
C ILE A 162 -4.07 7.91 11.99
N ASP A 163 -4.07 7.67 13.30
CA ASP A 163 -3.04 6.86 13.95
C ASP A 163 -3.35 5.37 13.87
N GLY A 164 -2.37 4.54 14.31
CA GLY A 164 -2.49 3.10 14.28
C GLY A 164 -3.64 2.58 15.14
N ASN A 165 -3.93 3.22 16.28
CA ASN A 165 -5.07 2.85 17.12
C ASN A 165 -6.38 3.06 16.36
N ARG A 166 -6.54 4.22 15.70
CA ARG A 166 -7.74 4.50 14.92
C ARG A 166 -7.86 3.58 13.70
N TYR A 167 -6.74 3.23 13.07
CA TYR A 167 -6.72 2.28 11.95
C TYR A 167 -7.19 0.89 12.39
N TYR A 168 -6.78 0.45 13.60
CA TYR A 168 -7.24 -0.79 14.23
C TYR A 168 -8.72 -0.74 14.62
N GLU A 169 -9.20 0.34 15.25
CA GLU A 169 -10.61 0.52 15.61
C GLU A 169 -11.56 0.47 14.40
N LEU A 170 -11.09 0.96 13.24
CA LEU A 170 -11.80 0.88 11.97
C LEU A 170 -11.84 -0.53 11.37
N GLY A 171 -11.13 -1.50 11.96
CA GLY A 171 -11.06 -2.86 11.44
C GLY A 171 -10.12 -3.02 10.24
N LEU A 172 -9.27 -2.02 9.96
CA LEU A 172 -8.29 -2.03 8.85
C LEU A 172 -6.96 -2.65 9.26
N ALA A 173 -6.70 -2.85 10.55
CA ALA A 173 -5.56 -3.62 11.06
C ALA A 173 -6.04 -4.81 11.89
N LYS A 174 -5.26 -5.88 11.85
CA LYS A 174 -5.43 -7.07 12.69
C LYS A 174 -4.88 -6.85 14.10
N TYR A 175 -3.84 -6.04 14.23
CA TYR A 175 -3.12 -5.84 15.48
C TYR A 175 -2.57 -4.41 15.55
N VAL A 176 -2.56 -3.85 16.75
CA VAL A 176 -1.89 -2.59 17.08
C VAL A 176 -1.03 -2.77 18.34
N GLY A 177 0.25 -2.44 18.26
CA GLY A 177 1.22 -2.55 19.36
C GLY A 177 2.62 -2.15 18.93
N GLU A 178 3.49 -1.85 19.90
CA GLU A 178 4.90 -1.49 19.62
C GLU A 178 5.71 -2.68 19.06
N ASP A 179 5.25 -3.90 19.31
CA ASP A 179 5.82 -5.16 18.83
C ASP A 179 5.18 -5.63 17.51
N PHE A 180 4.60 -4.71 16.75
CA PHE A 180 3.87 -4.96 15.49
C PHE A 180 4.62 -5.84 14.50
N LEU A 181 5.96 -5.66 14.37
CA LEU A 181 6.78 -6.44 13.44
C LEU A 181 6.97 -7.89 13.92
N ASP A 182 7.22 -8.08 15.20
CA ASP A 182 7.35 -9.41 15.79
C ASP A 182 6.04 -10.17 15.70
N GLU A 183 4.91 -9.52 15.98
CA GLU A 183 3.58 -10.10 15.86
C GLU A 183 3.19 -10.42 14.41
N ALA A 184 3.60 -9.58 13.43
CA ALA A 184 3.45 -9.88 12.00
C ALA A 184 4.23 -11.15 11.60
N ASN A 185 5.47 -11.28 12.05
CA ASN A 185 6.31 -12.43 11.79
C ASN A 185 5.76 -13.71 12.48
N LYS A 186 5.33 -13.62 13.73
CA LYS A 186 4.66 -14.74 14.43
C LYS A 186 3.41 -15.20 13.68
N TYR A 187 2.62 -14.26 13.19
CA TYR A 187 1.43 -14.57 12.40
C TYR A 187 1.79 -15.24 11.06
N ALA A 188 2.83 -14.76 10.37
CA ALA A 188 3.31 -15.37 9.14
C ALA A 188 3.76 -16.83 9.37
N HIS A 189 4.52 -17.08 10.44
CA HIS A 189 4.95 -18.44 10.82
C HIS A 189 3.75 -19.31 11.26
N MET A 190 2.77 -18.76 11.95
CA MET A 190 1.54 -19.50 12.30
C MET A 190 0.78 -19.93 11.04
N LEU A 191 0.70 -19.07 10.02
CA LEU A 191 0.05 -19.44 8.75
C LEU A 191 0.81 -20.53 7.99
N LYS A 192 2.13 -20.63 8.13
CA LYS A 192 2.95 -21.69 7.54
C LYS A 192 2.55 -23.09 8.05
N GLU A 193 2.08 -23.19 9.31
CA GLU A 193 1.61 -24.47 9.89
C GLU A 193 0.25 -24.91 9.31
N GLN A 194 -0.41 -24.03 8.54
CA GLN A 194 -1.66 -24.34 7.89
C GLN A 194 -1.44 -24.86 6.47
N SER A 195 -2.47 -25.44 5.86
CA SER A 195 -2.43 -25.83 4.44
C SER A 195 -2.36 -24.60 3.54
N LEU A 196 -1.19 -24.33 2.96
CA LEU A 196 -1.00 -23.21 2.04
C LEU A 196 -1.96 -23.26 0.85
N SER A 197 -2.18 -24.46 0.28
CA SER A 197 -3.15 -24.63 -0.84
C SER A 197 -4.57 -24.24 -0.42
N SER A 198 -5.00 -24.60 0.80
CA SER A 198 -6.32 -24.22 1.32
C SER A 198 -6.44 -22.69 1.51
N ILE A 199 -5.37 -22.05 2.02
CA ILE A 199 -5.34 -20.59 2.17
C ILE A 199 -5.42 -19.91 0.81
N MET A 200 -4.64 -20.38 -0.18
CA MET A 200 -4.62 -19.80 -1.53
C MET A 200 -5.98 -19.93 -2.23
N GLU A 201 -6.64 -21.08 -2.15
CA GLU A 201 -7.99 -21.26 -2.71
C GLU A 201 -9.02 -20.40 -1.99
N THR A 202 -8.96 -20.30 -0.66
CA THR A 202 -9.84 -19.41 0.11
C THR A 202 -9.65 -17.95 -0.31
N LYS A 203 -8.40 -17.49 -0.43
CA LYS A 203 -8.07 -16.14 -0.89
C LYS A 203 -8.59 -15.89 -2.31
N ALA A 204 -8.44 -16.86 -3.22
CA ALA A 204 -8.96 -16.78 -4.59
C ALA A 204 -10.49 -16.62 -4.60
N ILE A 205 -11.22 -17.38 -3.79
CA ILE A 205 -12.69 -17.27 -3.65
C ILE A 205 -13.07 -15.87 -3.13
N LEU A 206 -12.43 -15.38 -2.06
CA LEU A 206 -12.71 -14.06 -1.50
C LEU A 206 -12.45 -12.94 -2.53
N LYS A 207 -11.33 -13.01 -3.25
CA LYS A 207 -10.99 -12.02 -4.30
C LYS A 207 -11.98 -12.08 -5.49
N ALA A 208 -12.49 -13.25 -5.85
CA ALA A 208 -13.44 -13.40 -6.95
C ALA A 208 -14.73 -12.58 -6.70
N PHE A 209 -15.21 -12.48 -5.46
CA PHE A 209 -16.37 -11.65 -5.13
C PHE A 209 -16.14 -10.16 -5.35
N MET A 210 -14.90 -9.69 -5.25
CA MET A 210 -14.54 -8.28 -5.37
C MET A 210 -14.05 -7.88 -6.76
N GLN A 211 -13.60 -8.84 -7.56
CA GLN A 211 -12.81 -8.62 -8.78
C GLN A 211 -13.47 -7.63 -9.75
N LYS A 212 -14.77 -7.81 -10.01
CA LYS A 212 -15.51 -6.97 -10.97
C LYS A 212 -15.61 -5.52 -10.51
N ASP A 213 -15.95 -5.31 -9.24
CA ASP A 213 -16.15 -3.98 -8.70
C ASP A 213 -14.82 -3.26 -8.44
N LEU A 214 -13.77 -4.00 -8.04
CA LEU A 214 -12.41 -3.47 -7.95
C LEU A 214 -11.88 -3.02 -9.32
N ALA A 215 -12.04 -3.82 -10.37
CA ALA A 215 -11.63 -3.45 -11.72
C ALA A 215 -12.39 -2.22 -12.23
N LYS A 216 -13.71 -2.15 -11.96
CA LYS A 216 -14.54 -0.98 -12.29
C LYS A 216 -14.05 0.27 -11.55
N SER A 217 -13.78 0.15 -10.24
CA SER A 217 -13.27 1.24 -9.42
C SER A 217 -11.96 1.79 -9.97
N ARG A 218 -10.97 0.91 -10.22
CA ARG A 218 -9.67 1.31 -10.81
C ARG A 218 -9.85 2.08 -12.12
N SER A 219 -10.72 1.60 -13.00
CA SER A 219 -11.01 2.30 -14.27
C SER A 219 -11.60 3.70 -14.04
N MET A 220 -12.52 3.83 -13.07
CA MET A 220 -13.12 5.13 -12.73
C MET A 220 -12.10 6.06 -12.06
N GLU A 221 -11.26 5.55 -11.18
CA GLU A 221 -10.17 6.28 -10.52
C GLU A 221 -9.17 6.81 -11.56
N THR A 222 -8.74 5.96 -12.51
CA THR A 222 -7.85 6.37 -13.60
C THR A 222 -8.44 7.49 -14.46
N LEU A 223 -9.74 7.40 -14.83
CA LEU A 223 -10.41 8.46 -15.57
C LEU A 223 -10.50 9.77 -14.78
N ALA A 224 -10.81 9.69 -13.49
CA ALA A 224 -10.87 10.85 -12.61
C ALA A 224 -9.48 11.46 -12.41
N MET A 225 -8.43 10.62 -12.23
CA MET A 225 -7.05 11.05 -12.10
C MET A 225 -6.59 11.81 -13.35
N LYS A 226 -6.84 11.28 -14.55
CA LYS A 226 -6.51 11.96 -15.84
C LYS A 226 -7.20 13.31 -15.99
N LYS A 227 -8.39 13.48 -15.43
CA LYS A 227 -9.11 14.76 -15.44
C LYS A 227 -8.54 15.78 -14.47
N LEU A 228 -8.08 15.33 -13.31
CA LEU A 228 -7.64 16.18 -12.21
C LEU A 228 -6.14 16.50 -12.25
N PHE A 229 -5.32 15.54 -12.67
CA PHE A 229 -3.88 15.71 -12.75
C PHE A 229 -3.52 16.86 -13.70
N GLY A 230 -2.72 17.81 -13.21
CA GLY A 230 -2.35 19.01 -13.97
C GLY A 230 -3.47 20.07 -14.07
N SER A 231 -4.64 19.87 -13.45
CA SER A 231 -5.67 20.91 -13.36
C SER A 231 -5.19 22.08 -12.50
N GLU A 232 -5.84 23.24 -12.66
CA GLU A 232 -5.50 24.43 -11.88
C GLU A 232 -5.59 24.17 -10.36
N ASP A 233 -6.60 23.41 -9.92
CA ASP A 233 -6.78 23.04 -8.51
C ASP A 233 -5.69 22.10 -8.02
N ASN A 234 -5.28 21.12 -8.82
CA ASN A 234 -4.17 20.21 -8.50
C ASN A 234 -2.85 20.98 -8.39
N ILE A 235 -2.53 21.85 -9.36
CA ILE A 235 -1.30 22.65 -9.34
C ILE A 235 -1.23 23.50 -8.07
N LYS A 236 -2.31 24.24 -7.75
CA LYS A 236 -2.39 25.06 -6.52
C LYS A 236 -2.25 24.20 -5.24
N ALA A 237 -2.88 23.04 -5.21
CA ALA A 237 -2.80 22.12 -4.05
C ALA A 237 -1.38 21.58 -3.84
N VAL A 238 -0.69 21.18 -4.92
CA VAL A 238 0.70 20.71 -4.88
C VAL A 238 1.66 21.83 -4.47
N GLU A 239 1.52 23.04 -5.00
CA GLU A 239 2.31 24.21 -4.57
C GLU A 239 2.15 24.48 -3.06
N LYS A 240 0.91 24.45 -2.58
CA LYS A 240 0.59 24.63 -1.16
C LYS A 240 1.21 23.51 -0.28
N PHE A 241 1.19 22.26 -0.76
CA PHE A 241 1.83 21.14 -0.09
C PHE A 241 3.33 21.34 0.08
N PHE A 242 4.04 21.70 -1.00
CA PHE A 242 5.49 21.97 -0.93
C PHE A 242 5.84 23.19 -0.08
N ALA A 243 5.02 24.23 -0.09
CA ALA A 243 5.24 25.42 0.74
C ALA A 243 5.13 25.12 2.25
N ARG A 244 4.26 24.17 2.66
CA ARG A 244 4.12 23.74 4.06
C ARG A 244 5.30 22.91 4.55
N ASN A 245 5.93 22.13 3.67
CA ASN A 245 7.04 21.23 4.00
C ASN A 245 8.43 21.87 3.91
N LYS A 246 8.52 23.15 3.52
CA LYS A 246 9.77 23.94 3.53
C LYS A 246 10.03 24.66 4.86
N LYS A 247 9.13 24.57 5.83
CA LYS A 247 9.27 25.10 7.19
C LYS A 247 9.61 23.99 8.17
#